data_71f8e5a2dc0769bca86729c00f9dd94d
#
_entry.id   71f8e5a2dc0769bca86729c00f9dd94d
#
_cell.length_a   1.000
_cell.length_b   1.000
_cell.length_c   1.000
_cell.angle_alpha   90.00
_cell.angle_beta   90.00
_cell.angle_gamma   90.00
#
_symmetry.space_group_name_H-M   'P 1'
#
loop_
_entity.id
_entity.type
_entity.pdbx_description
1 polymer ?
#
loop_
_entity_poly.entity_id
_entity_poly.type
_entity_poly.pdbx_seq_one_letter_code
_entity_poly.pdbx_strand_id
1 'polypeptide(L)'
;LVTVSGCNDCHTPGGMEKGPAVPEVQWLTGLPVGFQGPWGTTYPSNLRLVLGAMTEAQWLQHARQERLPPMPWFNLRAMTDADLKAIYAFVRSLGPAGVAAPAYVAPGGKVTTPYFVFVPRTDAEPVASR
;
A
#
# COMPACT_ATOMS: atom_id res chain seq x y z
N LEU A 1 -11.53 -1.09 -10.53
CA LEU A 1 -10.31 -1.92 -10.31
C LEU A 1 -9.63 -1.59 -8.99
N VAL A 2 -9.33 -0.33 -8.72
CA VAL A 2 -8.68 0.10 -7.46
C VAL A 2 -9.46 -0.40 -6.24
N THR A 3 -10.78 -0.25 -6.24
CA THR A 3 -11.64 -0.69 -5.14
C THR A 3 -11.65 -2.21 -5.01
N VAL A 4 -11.93 -2.93 -6.08
CA VAL A 4 -12.07 -4.41 -6.03
C VAL A 4 -10.73 -5.11 -5.82
N SER A 5 -9.62 -4.48 -6.19
CA SER A 5 -8.27 -5.01 -5.96
C SER A 5 -7.75 -4.74 -4.55
N GLY A 6 -8.50 -3.99 -3.74
CA GLY A 6 -8.12 -3.71 -2.35
C GLY A 6 -7.04 -2.66 -2.17
N CYS A 7 -6.72 -1.87 -3.18
CA CYS A 7 -5.68 -0.84 -3.09
C CYS A 7 -5.97 0.16 -1.96
N ASN A 8 -7.24 0.55 -1.82
CA ASN A 8 -7.66 1.49 -0.79
C ASN A 8 -7.54 0.95 0.64
N ASP A 9 -7.48 -0.36 0.82
CA ASP A 9 -7.40 -0.94 2.16
C ASP A 9 -6.10 -0.53 2.85
N CYS A 10 -5.00 -0.45 2.11
CA CYS A 10 -3.69 -0.11 2.65
C CYS A 10 -3.16 1.25 2.18
N HIS A 11 -3.39 1.63 0.91
CA HIS A 11 -2.79 2.83 0.32
C HIS A 11 -3.62 4.10 0.52
N THR A 12 -4.79 4.02 1.15
CA THR A 12 -5.64 5.17 1.44
C THR A 12 -5.76 5.35 2.94
N PRO A 13 -5.42 6.54 3.49
CA PRO A 13 -5.58 6.80 4.93
C PRO A 13 -7.04 6.60 5.35
N GLY A 14 -7.24 5.75 6.36
CA GLY A 14 -8.59 5.42 6.85
C GLY A 14 -9.37 4.47 5.96
N GLY A 15 -8.81 3.97 4.85
CA GLY A 15 -9.52 3.10 3.92
C GLY A 15 -9.98 1.79 4.53
N MET A 16 -9.17 1.22 5.40
CA MET A 16 -9.50 -0.04 6.08
C MET A 16 -10.66 0.12 7.06
N GLU A 17 -10.72 1.24 7.77
CA GLU A 17 -11.74 1.49 8.81
C GLU A 17 -13.02 2.07 8.23
N LYS A 18 -12.91 2.93 7.23
CA LYS A 18 -14.02 3.74 6.70
C LYS A 18 -14.52 3.26 5.35
N GLY A 19 -13.72 2.46 4.64
CA GLY A 19 -14.10 1.91 3.33
C GLY A 19 -14.60 2.97 2.35
N PRO A 20 -15.83 2.79 1.81
CA PRO A 20 -16.36 3.70 0.79
C PRO A 20 -16.69 5.10 1.32
N ALA A 21 -16.62 5.33 2.63
CA ALA A 21 -16.87 6.64 3.21
C ALA A 21 -15.69 7.61 3.04
N VAL A 22 -14.51 7.13 2.65
CA VAL A 22 -13.37 8.00 2.36
C VAL A 22 -13.60 8.72 1.02
N PRO A 23 -13.59 10.07 0.99
CA PRO A 23 -13.75 10.81 -0.26
C PRO A 23 -12.64 10.46 -1.27
N GLU A 24 -13.01 10.32 -2.54
CA GLU A 24 -12.08 9.93 -3.62
C GLU A 24 -10.86 10.84 -3.72
N VAL A 25 -11.00 12.13 -3.42
CA VAL A 25 -9.89 13.10 -3.41
C VAL A 25 -8.77 12.74 -2.42
N GLN A 26 -9.06 11.88 -1.44
CA GLN A 26 -8.10 11.43 -0.44
C GLN A 26 -7.52 10.05 -0.76
N TRP A 27 -7.96 9.41 -1.83
CA TRP A 27 -7.53 8.05 -2.17
C TRP A 27 -6.06 7.98 -2.56
N LEU A 28 -5.42 6.86 -2.20
CA LEU A 28 -4.11 6.42 -2.69
C LEU A 28 -2.95 7.36 -2.34
N THR A 29 -3.08 8.11 -1.26
CA THR A 29 -2.02 9.01 -0.79
C THR A 29 -1.01 8.33 0.13
N GLY A 30 -1.14 7.01 0.33
CA GLY A 30 -0.25 6.23 1.18
C GLY A 30 -0.65 6.25 2.65
N LEU A 31 0.14 5.58 3.48
CA LEU A 31 -0.14 5.46 4.90
C LEU A 31 1.15 5.59 5.70
N PRO A 32 1.23 6.48 6.72
CA PRO A 32 2.41 6.61 7.58
C PRO A 32 2.43 5.60 8.72
N VAL A 33 1.77 4.46 8.55
CA VAL A 33 1.74 3.34 9.50
C VAL A 33 2.44 2.16 8.85
N GLY A 34 3.42 1.59 9.55
CA GLY A 34 4.20 0.47 9.04
C GLY A 34 3.53 -0.88 9.21
N PHE A 35 4.00 -1.84 8.43
CA PHE A 35 3.63 -3.25 8.52
C PHE A 35 4.92 -4.03 8.79
N GLN A 36 5.09 -4.48 10.04
CA GLN A 36 6.33 -5.13 10.49
C GLN A 36 6.18 -6.63 10.59
N GLY A 37 7.18 -7.32 10.12
CA GLY A 37 7.32 -8.77 10.22
C GLY A 37 8.79 -9.16 10.04
N PRO A 38 9.08 -10.45 9.77
CA PRO A 38 10.45 -10.90 9.53
C PRO A 38 11.16 -10.18 8.38
N TRP A 39 10.41 -9.61 7.46
CA TRP A 39 10.93 -8.84 6.32
C TRP A 39 11.42 -7.44 6.67
N GLY A 40 11.16 -6.95 7.87
CA GLY A 40 11.37 -5.57 8.29
C GLY A 40 10.06 -4.81 8.45
N THR A 41 10.08 -3.52 8.16
CA THR A 41 8.88 -2.65 8.22
C THR A 41 8.65 -1.99 6.87
N THR A 42 7.51 -2.30 6.26
CA THR A 42 7.09 -1.76 4.98
C THR A 42 5.98 -0.73 5.16
N TYR A 43 5.89 0.19 4.22
CA TYR A 43 4.86 1.24 4.24
C TYR A 43 4.10 1.27 2.93
N PRO A 44 2.77 1.36 2.95
CA PRO A 44 1.98 1.58 1.74
C PRO A 44 2.36 2.92 1.11
N SER A 45 2.84 2.87 -0.12
CA SER A 45 3.34 4.05 -0.82
C SER A 45 2.21 5.02 -1.18
N ASN A 46 2.56 6.29 -1.36
CA ASN A 46 1.70 7.27 -1.99
C ASN A 46 1.66 7.00 -3.50
N LEU A 47 0.66 6.26 -3.95
CA LEU A 47 0.55 5.85 -5.35
C LEU A 47 0.33 7.05 -6.29
N ARG A 48 -0.29 8.11 -5.81
CA ARG A 48 -0.49 9.32 -6.62
C ARG A 48 0.82 10.00 -6.98
N LEU A 49 1.78 10.00 -6.06
CA LEU A 49 3.13 10.51 -6.33
C LEU A 49 3.98 9.51 -7.13
N VAL A 50 3.90 8.21 -6.79
CA VAL A 50 4.68 7.16 -7.48
C VAL A 50 4.28 7.07 -8.95
N LEU A 51 2.98 6.91 -9.25
CA LEU A 51 2.51 6.84 -10.63
C LEU A 51 2.61 8.18 -11.35
N GLY A 52 2.49 9.28 -10.62
CA GLY A 52 2.67 10.62 -11.17
C GLY A 52 4.07 10.88 -11.70
N ALA A 53 5.08 10.19 -11.19
CA ALA A 53 6.47 10.29 -11.62
C ALA A 53 6.86 9.28 -12.71
N MET A 54 5.93 8.42 -13.15
CA MET A 54 6.18 7.35 -14.12
C MET A 54 5.41 7.58 -15.42
N THR A 55 5.97 7.08 -16.52
CA THR A 55 5.20 6.86 -17.75
C THR A 55 4.33 5.61 -17.60
N GLU A 56 3.35 5.44 -18.48
CA GLU A 56 2.52 4.22 -18.49
C GLU A 56 3.37 2.96 -18.66
N ALA A 57 4.36 2.99 -19.55
CA ALA A 57 5.27 1.86 -19.79
C ALA A 57 6.09 1.52 -18.54
N GLN A 58 6.59 2.53 -17.85
CA GLN A 58 7.30 2.34 -16.56
C GLN A 58 6.39 1.76 -15.49
N TRP A 59 5.14 2.18 -15.43
CA TRP A 59 4.15 1.62 -14.52
C TRP A 59 3.91 0.13 -14.80
N LEU A 60 3.75 -0.27 -16.04
CA LEU A 60 3.57 -1.68 -16.39
C LEU A 60 4.72 -2.54 -15.89
N GLN A 61 5.96 -2.09 -16.02
CA GLN A 61 7.13 -2.78 -15.49
C GLN A 61 7.14 -2.80 -13.96
N HIS A 62 6.83 -1.67 -13.34
CA HIS A 62 6.77 -1.53 -11.88
C HIS A 62 5.72 -2.46 -11.27
N ALA A 63 4.56 -2.56 -11.88
CA ALA A 63 3.45 -3.40 -11.41
C ALA A 63 3.77 -4.91 -11.48
N ARG A 64 4.71 -5.33 -12.32
CA ARG A 64 5.11 -6.72 -12.47
C ARG A 64 6.19 -7.16 -11.50
N GLN A 65 6.73 -6.26 -10.69
CA GLN A 65 7.81 -6.57 -9.76
C GLN A 65 7.31 -7.24 -8.49
N GLU A 66 8.15 -8.12 -7.96
CA GLU A 66 7.96 -8.71 -6.65
C GLU A 66 8.15 -7.66 -5.55
N ARG A 67 7.33 -7.73 -4.50
CA ARG A 67 7.33 -6.78 -3.38
C ARG A 67 7.40 -7.53 -2.07
N LEU A 68 7.77 -6.82 -1.01
CA LEU A 68 7.76 -7.36 0.34
C LEU A 68 6.32 -7.42 0.90
N PRO A 69 6.08 -8.34 1.85
CA PRO A 69 4.78 -8.42 2.52
C PRO A 69 4.42 -7.08 3.20
N PRO A 70 3.14 -6.78 3.40
CA PRO A 70 1.98 -7.59 3.04
C PRO A 70 1.41 -7.25 1.64
N MET A 71 2.15 -6.53 0.79
CA MET A 71 1.66 -6.17 -0.55
C MET A 71 1.40 -7.43 -1.38
N PRO A 72 0.17 -7.67 -1.85
CA PRO A 72 -0.15 -8.84 -2.67
C PRO A 72 0.30 -8.61 -4.13
N TRP A 73 1.60 -8.50 -4.34
CA TRP A 73 2.23 -8.19 -5.62
C TRP A 73 1.87 -9.21 -6.71
N PHE A 74 1.61 -10.46 -6.34
CA PHE A 74 1.22 -11.52 -7.27
C PHE A 74 -0.15 -11.25 -7.90
N ASN A 75 -1.08 -10.59 -7.19
CA ASN A 75 -2.36 -10.17 -7.77
C ASN A 75 -2.16 -9.07 -8.81
N LEU A 76 -1.31 -8.09 -8.49
CA LEU A 76 -0.99 -6.99 -9.40
C LEU A 76 -0.27 -7.53 -10.65
N ARG A 77 0.68 -8.44 -10.45
CA ARG A 77 1.41 -9.10 -11.56
C ARG A 77 0.49 -9.88 -12.49
N ALA A 78 -0.56 -10.49 -11.95
CA ALA A 78 -1.50 -11.30 -12.72
C ALA A 78 -2.53 -10.49 -13.52
N MET A 79 -2.63 -9.18 -13.28
CA MET A 79 -3.54 -8.32 -14.03
C MET A 79 -3.14 -8.23 -15.50
N THR A 80 -4.13 -8.05 -16.38
CA THR A 80 -3.87 -7.77 -17.79
C THR A 80 -3.24 -6.39 -17.95
N ASP A 81 -2.55 -6.17 -19.08
CA ASP A 81 -2.03 -4.84 -19.40
C ASP A 81 -3.16 -3.80 -19.48
N ALA A 82 -4.32 -4.19 -20.00
CA ALA A 82 -5.48 -3.30 -20.07
C ALA A 82 -5.92 -2.85 -18.68
N ASP A 83 -5.98 -3.74 -17.70
CA ASP A 83 -6.33 -3.41 -16.32
C ASP A 83 -5.29 -2.49 -15.69
N LEU A 84 -4.01 -2.78 -15.87
CA LEU A 84 -2.93 -1.96 -15.33
C LEU A 84 -2.92 -0.55 -15.94
N LYS A 85 -3.19 -0.44 -17.23
CA LYS A 85 -3.33 0.86 -17.92
C LYS A 85 -4.54 1.64 -17.40
N ALA A 86 -5.65 0.96 -17.13
CA ALA A 86 -6.83 1.60 -16.53
C ALA A 86 -6.54 2.14 -15.13
N ILE A 87 -5.80 1.39 -14.30
CA ILE A 87 -5.36 1.85 -12.99
C ILE A 87 -4.47 3.08 -13.13
N TYR A 88 -3.50 3.05 -14.03
CA TYR A 88 -2.62 4.19 -14.30
C TYR A 88 -3.41 5.44 -14.68
N ALA A 89 -4.32 5.32 -15.64
CA ALA A 89 -5.15 6.44 -16.08
C ALA A 89 -5.99 7.02 -14.94
N PHE A 90 -6.59 6.15 -14.13
CA PHE A 90 -7.39 6.58 -12.99
C PHE A 90 -6.54 7.33 -11.94
N VAL A 91 -5.42 6.77 -11.53
CA VAL A 91 -4.54 7.41 -10.53
C VAL A 91 -4.00 8.74 -11.04
N ARG A 92 -3.61 8.79 -12.31
CA ARG A 92 -3.17 10.04 -12.94
C ARG A 92 -4.28 11.08 -12.98
N SER A 93 -5.53 10.68 -13.16
CA SER A 93 -6.68 11.60 -13.16
C SER A 93 -6.91 12.24 -11.80
N LEU A 94 -6.54 11.56 -10.70
CA LEU A 94 -6.64 12.11 -9.35
C LEU A 94 -5.61 13.23 -9.11
N GLY A 95 -4.49 13.19 -9.82
CA GLY A 95 -3.40 14.15 -9.67
C GLY A 95 -2.55 13.92 -8.41
N PRO A 96 -1.45 14.67 -8.25
CA PRO A 96 -0.59 14.56 -7.09
C PRO A 96 -1.28 15.08 -5.84
N ALA A 97 -1.07 14.42 -4.69
CA ALA A 97 -1.55 14.87 -3.39
C ALA A 97 -0.74 14.19 -2.28
N GLY A 98 -0.72 14.81 -1.10
CA GLY A 98 -0.03 14.25 0.06
C GLY A 98 1.48 14.32 -0.04
N VAL A 99 2.14 13.53 0.79
CA VAL A 99 3.61 13.43 0.87
C VAL A 99 4.04 11.98 0.65
N ALA A 100 5.33 11.78 0.36
CA ALA A 100 5.88 10.43 0.23
C ALA A 100 5.71 9.65 1.53
N ALA A 101 5.37 8.36 1.42
CA ALA A 101 5.33 7.47 2.56
C ALA A 101 6.73 7.29 3.16
N PRO A 102 6.82 6.93 4.46
CA PRO A 102 8.11 6.62 5.07
C PRO A 102 8.86 5.53 4.31
N ALA A 103 10.18 5.57 4.35
CA ALA A 103 11.01 4.58 3.70
C ALA A 103 10.98 3.23 4.43
N TYR A 104 11.18 2.15 3.71
CA TYR A 104 11.36 0.82 4.26
C TYR A 104 12.44 0.79 5.33
N VAL A 105 12.17 0.05 6.42
CA VAL A 105 13.13 -0.18 7.51
C VAL A 105 13.48 -1.66 7.55
N ALA A 106 14.78 -1.97 7.44
CA ALA A 106 15.26 -3.35 7.52
C ALA A 106 14.99 -3.99 8.89
N PRO A 107 14.95 -5.33 8.98
CA PRO A 107 14.78 -6.00 10.27
C PRO A 107 15.80 -5.52 11.31
N GLY A 108 15.33 -5.22 12.54
CA GLY A 108 16.17 -4.68 13.61
C GLY A 108 16.42 -3.17 13.53
N GLY A 109 16.01 -2.50 12.47
CA GLY A 109 16.11 -1.05 12.35
C GLY A 109 15.11 -0.32 13.24
N LYS A 110 15.41 0.96 13.51
CA LYS A 110 14.53 1.80 14.34
C LYS A 110 13.33 2.28 13.55
N VAL A 111 12.14 1.94 14.03
CA VAL A 111 10.86 2.43 13.51
C VAL A 111 10.38 3.60 14.35
N THR A 112 10.09 4.73 13.72
CA THR A 112 9.70 5.98 14.39
C THR A 112 8.22 6.32 14.22
N THR A 113 7.48 5.50 13.47
CA THR A 113 6.04 5.66 13.22
C THR A 113 5.23 4.61 13.97
N PRO A 114 3.91 4.76 14.07
CA PRO A 114 3.04 3.64 14.41
C PRO A 114 3.22 2.48 13.42
N TYR A 115 3.07 1.24 13.88
CA TYR A 115 3.17 0.07 13.02
C TYR A 115 2.36 -1.11 13.55
N PHE A 116 1.85 -1.93 12.63
CA PHE A 116 1.26 -3.22 12.95
C PHE A 116 2.35 -4.29 12.95
N VAL A 117 2.22 -5.27 13.85
CA VAL A 117 3.16 -6.40 13.94
C VAL A 117 2.45 -7.66 13.49
N PHE A 118 3.01 -8.30 12.45
CA PHE A 118 2.51 -9.56 11.91
C PHE A 118 3.32 -10.71 12.49
N VAL A 119 2.92 -11.19 13.67
CA VAL A 119 3.56 -12.32 14.36
C VAL A 119 2.50 -13.37 14.63
N PRO A 120 2.70 -14.63 14.22
CA PRO A 120 1.83 -15.71 14.61
C PRO A 120 1.82 -15.83 16.12
N ARG A 121 0.64 -15.92 16.71
CA ARG A 121 0.48 -16.16 18.14
C ARG A 121 0.03 -17.60 18.36
N THR A 122 0.46 -18.18 19.48
CA THR A 122 -0.07 -19.44 19.97
C THR A 122 -1.21 -19.14 20.95
N ASP A 123 -2.09 -20.12 21.15
CA ASP A 123 -3.24 -19.99 22.07
C ASP A 123 -2.83 -19.76 23.53
N ALA A 124 -1.54 -19.92 23.84
CA ALA A 124 -1.00 -19.70 25.16
C ALA A 124 -0.80 -18.21 25.53
N GLU A 125 -0.84 -17.31 24.57
CA GLU A 125 -0.67 -15.88 24.84
C GLU A 125 -2.02 -15.16 24.76
N PRO A 126 -2.57 -14.70 25.93
CA PRO A 126 -3.79 -13.93 25.91
C PRO A 126 -3.58 -12.61 25.16
N VAL A 127 -4.56 -12.23 24.36
CA VAL A 127 -4.60 -10.88 23.79
C VAL A 127 -4.68 -9.92 24.97
N ALA A 128 -3.74 -8.99 25.06
CA ALA A 128 -3.79 -7.96 26.08
C ALA A 128 -5.11 -7.21 25.96
N SER A 129 -5.96 -7.32 26.99
CA SER A 129 -7.18 -6.52 27.07
C SER A 129 -6.76 -5.06 27.30
N ARG A 130 -7.28 -4.18 26.49
CA ARG A 130 -7.16 -2.75 26.73
C ARG A 130 -8.16 -2.29 27.76
#